data_bcc785672c83d9ec340efe9935073c74
#
_entry.id   bcc785672c83d9ec340efe9935073c74
#
_cell.length_a   1.000
_cell.length_b   1.000
_cell.length_c   1.000
_cell.angle_alpha   90.00
_cell.angle_beta   90.00
_cell.angle_gamma   90.00
#
_symmetry.space_group_name_H-M   'P 1'
#
loop_
_entity.id
_entity.type
_entity.pdbx_description
1 polymer ?
#
loop_
_entity_poly.entity_id
_entity_poly.type
_entity_poly.pdbx_seq_one_letter_code
_entity_poly.pdbx_strand_id
1 'polypeptide(L)'
;MSFAFDLAPIGLPAGAWAATHRRLLRHAGKPLLGLTQGAMRACVYPVFTPAGFAVTSEAPADHPHHQSLWVAADHVHAHVPAAEGREETYTYNFYVNDTFQGRAPGRIVEQEAHGRPLGADVFEIAQRLHWRGPPEWAAPQGRVILEESRRLRVHVEGACVAIHLRTSLAPGEWDVSIGPTRHALLNARVSEAISLDPARQLVDDTGRPWPGPSSTAPSRARWLHFTGAVGGGHTAGLALVPLPRGEDGWWFATDWGVMTWSPVRDRAVRIARGETATYQACCIAHDGPLSPDQIDSLIRRTLAVTAPAADPP
;
A
#
# COMPACT_ATOMS: atom_id res chain seq x y z
N MET A 1 5.24 -24.88 10.62
CA MET A 1 4.04 -24.66 9.77
C MET A 1 4.55 -24.16 8.42
N SER A 2 3.88 -24.48 7.29
CA SER A 2 4.41 -24.16 5.96
C SER A 2 3.63 -23.01 5.32
N PHE A 3 4.36 -22.15 4.59
CA PHE A 3 3.75 -21.22 3.66
C PHE A 3 3.38 -21.90 2.35
N ALA A 4 2.30 -21.43 1.70
CA ALA A 4 1.92 -21.76 0.34
C ALA A 4 1.51 -20.48 -0.40
N PHE A 5 2.05 -20.28 -1.60
CA PHE A 5 1.74 -19.14 -2.45
C PHE A 5 1.29 -19.66 -3.82
N ASP A 6 0.18 -19.12 -4.33
CA ASP A 6 -0.37 -19.53 -5.61
C ASP A 6 0.63 -19.23 -6.74
N LEU A 7 1.07 -20.23 -7.48
CA LEU A 7 2.00 -20.08 -8.60
C LEU A 7 1.40 -19.29 -9.76
N ALA A 8 0.11 -19.49 -10.01
CA ALA A 8 -0.64 -18.75 -11.01
C ALA A 8 -1.79 -17.95 -10.36
N PRO A 9 -2.13 -16.77 -10.90
CA PRO A 9 -3.27 -16.03 -10.41
C PRO A 9 -4.58 -16.74 -10.72
N ILE A 10 -5.52 -16.68 -9.79
CA ILE A 10 -6.89 -17.15 -9.98
C ILE A 10 -7.70 -16.00 -10.57
N GLY A 11 -8.36 -16.24 -11.71
CA GLY A 11 -9.31 -15.29 -12.31
C GLY A 11 -10.49 -15.04 -11.38
N LEU A 12 -10.91 -13.79 -11.28
CA LEU A 12 -12.08 -13.40 -10.49
C LEU A 12 -13.29 -13.18 -11.40
N PRO A 13 -14.53 -13.42 -10.92
CA PRO A 13 -15.73 -13.19 -11.70
C PRO A 13 -15.80 -11.76 -12.23
N ALA A 14 -16.19 -11.58 -13.50
CA ALA A 14 -16.43 -10.28 -14.09
C ALA A 14 -17.66 -9.62 -13.43
N GLY A 15 -17.66 -8.30 -13.36
CA GLY A 15 -18.80 -7.50 -12.93
C GLY A 15 -18.66 -6.79 -11.58
N ALA A 16 -17.67 -7.14 -10.80
CA ALA A 16 -17.26 -6.26 -9.70
C ALA A 16 -16.27 -5.22 -10.24
N TRP A 17 -16.13 -4.13 -9.55
CA TRP A 17 -15.25 -3.01 -9.83
C TRP A 17 -13.83 -3.44 -10.03
N ALA A 18 -13.58 -4.55 -10.44
CA ALA A 18 -12.36 -4.35 -10.46
C ALA A 18 -11.25 -5.30 -10.29
N ALA A 19 -11.40 -6.24 -9.50
CA ALA A 19 -10.37 -7.25 -9.34
C ALA A 19 -10.44 -8.22 -10.51
N THR A 20 -9.35 -8.37 -11.26
CA THR A 20 -9.30 -9.25 -12.42
C THR A 20 -8.75 -10.63 -12.06
N HIS A 21 -7.80 -10.66 -11.14
CA HIS A 21 -7.20 -11.89 -10.65
C HIS A 21 -6.51 -11.71 -9.30
N ARG A 22 -6.23 -12.82 -8.63
CA ARG A 22 -5.62 -12.85 -7.30
C ARG A 22 -4.71 -14.05 -7.12
N ARG A 23 -3.61 -13.86 -6.38
CA ARG A 23 -2.79 -14.93 -5.78
C ARG A 23 -2.92 -14.85 -4.27
N LEU A 24 -3.11 -15.97 -3.61
CA LEU A 24 -3.18 -16.01 -2.14
C LEU A 24 -1.89 -16.55 -1.55
N LEU A 25 -1.44 -15.89 -0.48
CA LEU A 25 -0.47 -16.44 0.45
C LEU A 25 -1.21 -17.05 1.62
N ARG A 26 -0.88 -18.30 1.95
CA ARG A 26 -1.41 -19.04 3.10
C ARG A 26 -0.28 -19.44 4.02
N HIS A 27 -0.61 -19.54 5.30
CA HIS A 27 0.26 -20.13 6.31
C HIS A 27 -0.53 -21.15 7.11
N ALA A 28 -0.01 -22.39 7.23
CA ALA A 28 -0.72 -23.51 7.86
C ALA A 28 -2.13 -23.73 7.28
N GLY A 29 -2.29 -23.56 5.95
CA GLY A 29 -3.57 -23.71 5.25
C GLY A 29 -4.52 -22.51 5.34
N LYS A 30 -4.29 -21.55 6.24
CA LYS A 30 -5.12 -20.36 6.39
C LYS A 30 -4.63 -19.22 5.50
N PRO A 31 -5.52 -18.46 4.84
CA PRO A 31 -5.10 -17.29 4.05
C PRO A 31 -4.56 -16.19 4.98
N LEU A 32 -3.48 -15.53 4.55
CA LEU A 32 -2.89 -14.36 5.22
C LEU A 32 -3.13 -13.09 4.43
N LEU A 33 -2.90 -13.14 3.12
CA LEU A 33 -3.11 -12.02 2.23
C LEU A 33 -3.31 -12.46 0.78
N GLY A 34 -3.85 -11.56 -0.02
CA GLY A 34 -3.94 -11.70 -1.46
C GLY A 34 -3.17 -10.63 -2.19
N LEU A 35 -2.43 -10.99 -3.24
CA LEU A 35 -2.02 -10.06 -4.28
C LEU A 35 -3.14 -9.97 -5.29
N THR A 36 -3.76 -8.82 -5.39
CA THR A 36 -4.92 -8.61 -6.26
C THR A 36 -4.58 -7.58 -7.33
N GLN A 37 -4.83 -7.91 -8.58
CA GLN A 37 -4.86 -6.95 -9.67
C GLN A 37 -6.28 -6.44 -9.84
N GLY A 38 -6.51 -5.18 -9.52
CA GLY A 38 -7.72 -4.47 -9.87
C GLY A 38 -7.68 -3.93 -11.31
N ALA A 39 -8.79 -3.39 -11.80
CA ALA A 39 -8.84 -2.77 -13.13
C ALA A 39 -7.85 -1.62 -13.27
N MET A 40 -7.66 -0.85 -12.20
CA MET A 40 -6.80 0.34 -12.21
C MET A 40 -5.45 0.11 -11.54
N ARG A 41 -5.35 -0.77 -10.52
CA ARG A 41 -4.08 -0.97 -9.82
C ARG A 41 -3.95 -2.32 -9.14
N ALA A 42 -2.69 -2.71 -8.93
CA ALA A 42 -2.32 -3.82 -8.09
C ALA A 42 -2.30 -3.40 -6.61
N CYS A 43 -2.89 -4.21 -5.74
CA CYS A 43 -2.97 -3.99 -4.30
C CYS A 43 -2.77 -5.28 -3.51
N VAL A 44 -2.62 -5.14 -2.19
CA VAL A 44 -2.62 -6.30 -1.28
C VAL A 44 -4.01 -6.40 -0.66
N TYR A 45 -4.83 -7.30 -1.17
CA TYR A 45 -6.20 -7.56 -0.70
C TYR A 45 -6.61 -9.01 -0.93
N PRO A 46 -7.34 -9.63 -0.01
CA PRO A 46 -7.57 -9.17 1.36
C PRO A 46 -6.32 -9.30 2.23
N VAL A 47 -6.33 -8.67 3.41
CA VAL A 47 -5.38 -8.92 4.50
C VAL A 47 -6.14 -9.52 5.65
N PHE A 48 -5.65 -10.66 6.18
CA PHE A 48 -6.27 -11.39 7.27
C PHE A 48 -5.41 -11.37 8.52
N THR A 49 -6.08 -11.44 9.66
CA THR A 49 -5.43 -11.80 10.94
C THR A 49 -5.15 -13.30 10.99
N PRO A 50 -4.31 -13.80 11.92
CA PRO A 50 -4.10 -15.24 12.10
C PRO A 50 -5.37 -16.02 12.44
N ALA A 51 -6.36 -15.42 13.10
CA ALA A 51 -7.66 -16.04 13.34
C ALA A 51 -8.52 -16.13 12.07
N GLY A 52 -8.20 -15.37 11.00
CA GLY A 52 -8.89 -15.41 9.72
C GLY A 52 -9.89 -14.27 9.49
N PHE A 53 -9.84 -13.21 10.30
CA PHE A 53 -10.66 -12.02 10.07
C PHE A 53 -10.03 -11.12 9.00
N ALA A 54 -10.82 -10.74 7.98
CA ALA A 54 -10.39 -9.76 7.00
C ALA A 54 -10.44 -8.35 7.62
N VAL A 55 -9.28 -7.69 7.69
CA VAL A 55 -9.14 -6.36 8.31
C VAL A 55 -9.05 -5.22 7.32
N THR A 56 -9.10 -5.50 6.03
CA THR A 56 -9.03 -4.49 4.96
C THR A 56 -10.21 -4.60 4.01
N SER A 57 -10.50 -3.51 3.29
CA SER A 57 -11.58 -3.39 2.31
C SER A 57 -11.05 -3.05 0.92
N GLU A 58 -11.71 -3.56 -0.13
CA GLU A 58 -11.48 -3.22 -1.52
C GLU A 58 -12.73 -2.57 -2.12
N ALA A 59 -12.56 -1.42 -2.75
CA ALA A 59 -13.61 -0.69 -3.44
C ALA A 59 -14.88 -0.46 -2.59
N PRO A 60 -14.75 0.09 -1.37
CA PRO A 60 -15.92 0.41 -0.54
C PRO A 60 -16.83 1.42 -1.25
N ALA A 61 -18.13 1.36 -0.98
CA ALA A 61 -19.14 2.15 -1.70
C ALA A 61 -18.91 3.67 -1.60
N ASP A 62 -18.34 4.14 -0.50
CA ASP A 62 -18.02 5.55 -0.27
C ASP A 62 -16.81 6.05 -1.08
N HIS A 63 -15.81 5.16 -1.29
CA HIS A 63 -14.58 5.48 -2.01
C HIS A 63 -14.12 4.27 -2.86
N PRO A 64 -14.74 4.03 -4.02
CA PRO A 64 -14.45 2.85 -4.84
C PRO A 64 -13.00 2.73 -5.34
N HIS A 65 -12.23 3.82 -5.24
CA HIS A 65 -10.82 3.85 -5.59
C HIS A 65 -9.88 3.44 -4.43
N HIS A 66 -10.39 3.20 -3.22
CA HIS A 66 -9.59 2.67 -2.12
C HIS A 66 -9.46 1.15 -2.23
N GLN A 67 -8.24 0.63 -2.12
CA GLN A 67 -7.95 -0.78 -2.38
C GLN A 67 -7.02 -1.40 -1.33
N SER A 68 -7.53 -1.55 -0.12
CA SER A 68 -6.86 -2.31 0.96
C SER A 68 -5.50 -1.73 1.36
N LEU A 69 -4.38 -2.38 1.00
CA LEU A 69 -3.04 -1.80 1.09
C LEU A 69 -2.57 -1.52 -0.33
N TRP A 70 -2.31 -0.25 -0.64
CA TRP A 70 -1.87 0.12 -1.98
C TRP A 70 -0.84 1.26 -1.99
N VAL A 71 -0.03 1.26 -3.04
CA VAL A 71 0.89 2.34 -3.38
C VAL A 71 0.32 3.07 -4.58
N ALA A 72 0.13 4.38 -4.47
CA ALA A 72 -0.43 5.21 -5.55
C ALA A 72 -0.15 6.69 -5.31
N ALA A 73 -0.27 7.50 -6.37
CA ALA A 73 -0.22 8.96 -6.30
C ALA A 73 -1.12 9.59 -7.36
N ASP A 74 -1.75 10.72 -7.04
CA ASP A 74 -2.60 11.45 -7.99
C ASP A 74 -1.90 12.61 -8.72
N HIS A 75 -0.67 12.93 -8.31
CA HIS A 75 0.19 13.93 -8.93
C HIS A 75 1.50 13.26 -9.36
N VAL A 76 1.49 12.68 -10.57
CA VAL A 76 2.66 12.10 -11.20
C VAL A 76 2.93 12.85 -12.49
N HIS A 77 4.04 13.56 -12.55
CA HIS A 77 4.40 14.45 -13.65
C HIS A 77 5.55 13.84 -14.46
N ALA A 78 5.30 13.52 -15.71
CA ALA A 78 6.34 13.15 -16.67
C ALA A 78 6.91 14.43 -17.33
N HIS A 79 8.22 14.55 -17.31
CA HIS A 79 8.97 15.70 -17.86
C HIS A 79 9.54 15.34 -19.21
N VAL A 80 8.83 15.71 -20.27
CA VAL A 80 9.14 15.32 -21.65
C VAL A 80 10.00 16.40 -22.31
N PRO A 81 11.22 16.06 -22.78
CA PRO A 81 12.02 17.01 -23.54
C PRO A 81 11.29 17.46 -24.81
N ALA A 82 11.23 18.76 -25.04
CA ALA A 82 10.63 19.39 -26.22
C ALA A 82 11.69 20.15 -27.04
N ALA A 83 11.28 20.71 -28.18
CA ALA A 83 12.17 21.49 -29.03
C ALA A 83 12.77 22.69 -28.28
N GLU A 84 13.94 23.13 -28.74
CA GLU A 84 14.66 24.32 -28.21
C GLU A 84 15.05 24.21 -26.71
N GLY A 85 15.25 22.98 -26.21
CA GLY A 85 15.63 22.75 -24.81
C GLY A 85 14.51 23.00 -23.80
N ARG A 86 13.25 23.15 -24.25
CA ARG A 86 12.08 23.24 -23.38
C ARG A 86 11.72 21.89 -22.80
N GLU A 87 10.94 21.89 -21.76
CA GLU A 87 10.36 20.72 -21.12
C GLU A 87 8.84 20.87 -21.11
N GLU A 88 8.13 19.84 -21.54
CA GLU A 88 6.69 19.75 -21.39
C GLU A 88 6.36 18.81 -20.23
N THR A 89 5.34 19.15 -19.44
CA THR A 89 4.93 18.35 -18.28
C THR A 89 3.55 17.76 -18.52
N TYR A 90 3.48 16.43 -18.47
CA TYR A 90 2.24 15.68 -18.54
C TYR A 90 1.91 15.11 -17.18
N THR A 91 0.69 15.38 -16.68
CA THR A 91 0.28 14.97 -15.33
C THR A 91 -0.71 13.83 -15.36
N TYR A 92 -0.38 12.78 -14.62
CA TYR A 92 -1.18 11.56 -14.50
C TYR A 92 -1.69 11.39 -13.07
N ASN A 93 -2.84 10.72 -12.97
CA ASN A 93 -3.46 10.32 -11.71
C ASN A 93 -3.48 8.78 -11.62
N PHE A 94 -2.79 8.23 -10.63
CA PHE A 94 -2.80 6.79 -10.35
C PHE A 94 -3.56 6.45 -9.06
N TYR A 95 -4.27 7.42 -8.47
CA TYR A 95 -4.94 7.26 -7.19
C TYR A 95 -6.47 7.11 -7.33
N VAL A 96 -7.10 7.92 -8.17
CA VAL A 96 -8.53 7.85 -8.46
C VAL A 96 -8.74 7.12 -9.78
N ASN A 97 -9.85 6.41 -9.92
CA ASN A 97 -10.12 5.55 -11.08
C ASN A 97 -10.68 6.31 -12.30
N ASP A 98 -10.77 7.63 -12.22
CA ASP A 98 -11.33 8.49 -13.26
C ASP A 98 -10.48 9.76 -13.41
N THR A 99 -10.80 10.60 -14.38
CA THR A 99 -10.19 11.93 -14.51
C THR A 99 -10.45 12.73 -13.24
N PHE A 100 -9.42 13.16 -12.59
CA PHE A 100 -9.49 13.87 -11.33
C PHE A 100 -8.74 15.20 -11.43
N GLN A 101 -9.47 16.30 -11.29
CA GLN A 101 -8.93 17.66 -11.40
C GLN A 101 -8.11 17.88 -12.68
N GLY A 102 -8.62 17.40 -13.81
CA GLY A 102 -7.96 17.51 -15.11
C GLY A 102 -6.81 16.55 -15.39
N ARG A 103 -6.45 15.68 -14.43
CA ARG A 103 -5.39 14.69 -14.60
C ARG A 103 -5.94 13.38 -15.15
N ALA A 104 -5.29 12.86 -16.19
CA ALA A 104 -5.68 11.62 -16.83
C ALA A 104 -5.44 10.41 -15.92
N PRO A 105 -6.40 9.45 -15.83
CA PRO A 105 -6.21 8.26 -15.03
C PRO A 105 -5.19 7.32 -15.65
N GLY A 106 -4.24 6.87 -14.85
CA GLY A 106 -3.32 5.80 -15.20
C GLY A 106 -3.68 4.48 -14.55
N ARG A 107 -2.91 3.45 -14.83
CA ARG A 107 -3.08 2.10 -14.27
C ARG A 107 -1.75 1.59 -13.72
N ILE A 108 -1.82 0.89 -12.60
CA ILE A 108 -0.66 0.18 -12.02
C ILE A 108 -0.89 -1.32 -12.25
N VAL A 109 -0.10 -1.91 -13.15
CA VAL A 109 -0.32 -3.25 -13.67
C VAL A 109 0.82 -4.17 -13.31
N GLU A 110 0.48 -5.29 -12.64
CA GLU A 110 1.45 -6.34 -12.33
C GLU A 110 1.99 -6.96 -13.63
N GLN A 111 3.32 -7.05 -13.73
CA GLN A 111 4.02 -7.72 -14.82
C GLN A 111 4.41 -9.14 -14.38
N GLU A 112 4.91 -9.25 -13.16
CA GLU A 112 5.28 -10.54 -12.58
C GLU A 112 5.23 -10.49 -11.05
N ALA A 113 5.04 -11.65 -10.43
CA ALA A 113 5.12 -11.85 -9.00
C ALA A 113 5.72 -13.21 -8.68
N HIS A 114 6.66 -13.24 -7.76
CA HIS A 114 7.32 -14.45 -7.27
C HIS A 114 7.32 -14.49 -5.76
N GLY A 115 7.15 -15.67 -5.19
CA GLY A 115 7.16 -15.86 -3.74
C GLY A 115 8.12 -16.96 -3.31
N ARG A 116 8.77 -16.76 -2.15
CA ARG A 116 9.65 -17.76 -1.54
C ARG A 116 9.64 -17.68 -0.02
N PRO A 117 9.72 -18.81 0.69
CA PRO A 117 9.97 -18.79 2.12
C PRO A 117 11.39 -18.28 2.42
N LEU A 118 11.51 -17.45 3.46
CA LEU A 118 12.81 -17.04 4.02
C LEU A 118 13.09 -17.76 5.34
N GLY A 119 12.09 -18.39 5.94
CA GLY A 119 12.15 -19.13 7.19
C GLY A 119 10.81 -19.77 7.50
N ALA A 120 10.67 -20.29 8.71
CA ALA A 120 9.43 -20.93 9.14
C ALA A 120 8.25 -19.93 9.23
N ASP A 121 8.54 -18.71 9.64
CA ASP A 121 7.54 -17.68 9.94
C ASP A 121 7.68 -16.42 9.07
N VAL A 122 8.58 -16.46 8.06
CA VAL A 122 8.83 -15.33 7.14
C VAL A 122 8.73 -15.81 5.69
N PHE A 123 7.95 -15.08 4.91
CA PHE A 123 7.78 -15.29 3.47
C PHE A 123 8.02 -13.99 2.70
N GLU A 124 8.76 -14.06 1.59
CA GLU A 124 9.00 -12.92 0.70
C GLU A 124 8.21 -13.07 -0.60
N ILE A 125 7.57 -11.97 -1.01
CA ILE A 125 6.96 -11.82 -2.33
C ILE A 125 7.65 -10.64 -3.01
N ALA A 126 8.11 -10.85 -4.23
CA ALA A 126 8.65 -9.82 -5.12
C ALA A 126 7.70 -9.62 -6.30
N GLN A 127 7.37 -8.34 -6.59
CA GLN A 127 6.55 -7.95 -7.73
C GLN A 127 7.28 -6.93 -8.59
N ARG A 128 7.09 -7.01 -9.90
CA ARG A 128 7.34 -5.90 -10.83
C ARG A 128 6.01 -5.35 -11.32
N LEU A 129 5.86 -4.04 -11.32
CA LEU A 129 4.65 -3.35 -11.75
C LEU A 129 5.02 -2.20 -12.67
N HIS A 130 4.14 -1.92 -13.63
CA HIS A 130 4.25 -0.75 -14.48
C HIS A 130 3.12 0.22 -14.16
N TRP A 131 3.48 1.47 -13.90
CA TRP A 131 2.54 2.59 -13.83
C TRP A 131 2.37 3.14 -15.24
N ARG A 132 1.26 2.80 -15.87
CA ARG A 132 0.98 3.13 -17.27
C ARG A 132 0.02 4.30 -17.33
N GLY A 133 0.33 5.27 -18.19
CA GLY A 133 -0.60 6.32 -18.59
C GLY A 133 -1.84 5.74 -19.29
N PRO A 134 -2.79 6.58 -19.69
CA PRO A 134 -3.94 6.14 -20.49
C PRO A 134 -3.48 5.58 -21.83
N PRO A 135 -4.31 4.74 -22.49
CA PRO A 135 -4.06 4.32 -23.86
C PRO A 135 -3.98 5.51 -24.80
N GLU A 136 -3.02 5.50 -25.69
CA GLU A 136 -2.82 6.49 -26.75
C GLU A 136 -2.44 5.81 -28.07
N TRP A 137 -2.52 6.54 -29.19
CA TRP A 137 -2.31 5.97 -30.52
C TRP A 137 -0.95 5.26 -30.68
N ALA A 138 0.12 5.88 -30.17
CA ALA A 138 1.47 5.30 -30.23
C ALA A 138 1.77 4.30 -29.11
N ALA A 139 0.89 4.18 -28.10
CA ALA A 139 1.03 3.28 -26.97
C ALA A 139 -0.34 2.74 -26.54
N PRO A 140 -0.90 1.74 -27.25
CA PRO A 140 -2.26 1.24 -26.99
C PRO A 140 -2.47 0.68 -25.56
N GLN A 141 -1.40 0.26 -24.89
CA GLN A 141 -1.44 -0.18 -23.50
C GLN A 141 -1.14 0.93 -22.48
N GLY A 142 -0.93 2.16 -22.95
CA GLY A 142 -0.41 3.28 -22.18
C GLY A 142 1.11 3.23 -22.01
N ARG A 143 1.76 4.38 -22.04
CA ARG A 143 3.21 4.51 -21.80
C ARG A 143 3.56 4.14 -20.38
N VAL A 144 4.72 3.54 -20.17
CA VAL A 144 5.26 3.28 -18.83
C VAL A 144 5.83 4.59 -18.29
N ILE A 145 5.14 5.17 -17.34
CA ILE A 145 5.55 6.41 -16.66
C ILE A 145 6.54 6.10 -15.53
N LEU A 146 6.23 5.07 -14.74
CA LEU A 146 7.11 4.55 -13.69
C LEU A 146 7.16 3.03 -13.76
N GLU A 147 8.32 2.48 -13.47
CA GLU A 147 8.52 1.08 -13.12
C GLU A 147 8.60 0.96 -11.60
N GLU A 148 7.87 0.01 -11.05
CA GLU A 148 7.88 -0.26 -9.63
C GLU A 148 8.41 -1.65 -9.34
N SER A 149 9.42 -1.74 -8.47
CA SER A 149 9.85 -2.98 -7.82
C SER A 149 9.30 -2.99 -6.40
N ARG A 150 8.33 -3.87 -6.15
CA ARG A 150 7.69 -4.03 -4.84
C ARG A 150 8.13 -5.32 -4.17
N ARG A 151 8.46 -5.23 -2.89
CA ARG A 151 8.82 -6.38 -2.08
C ARG A 151 7.98 -6.39 -0.81
N LEU A 152 7.33 -7.51 -0.54
CA LEU A 152 6.57 -7.75 0.68
C LEU A 152 7.26 -8.86 1.46
N ARG A 153 7.65 -8.62 2.69
CA ARG A 153 8.08 -9.66 3.63
C ARG A 153 7.02 -9.83 4.70
N VAL A 154 6.43 -10.99 4.70
CA VAL A 154 5.31 -11.33 5.58
C VAL A 154 5.86 -12.16 6.73
N HIS A 155 5.68 -11.66 7.93
CA HIS A 155 6.08 -12.31 9.19
C HIS A 155 4.83 -12.65 10.00
N VAL A 156 4.71 -13.90 10.42
CA VAL A 156 3.62 -14.37 11.26
C VAL A 156 4.15 -14.60 12.68
N GLU A 157 3.60 -13.88 13.64
CA GLU A 157 4.02 -13.98 15.04
C GLU A 157 2.82 -13.92 15.99
N GLY A 158 2.50 -15.04 16.66
CA GLY A 158 1.38 -15.12 17.59
C GLY A 158 0.04 -14.77 16.93
N ALA A 159 -0.63 -13.75 17.46
CA ALA A 159 -1.89 -13.23 16.95
C ALA A 159 -1.71 -12.11 15.88
N CYS A 160 -0.53 -12.02 15.25
CA CYS A 160 -0.20 -10.93 14.34
C CYS A 160 0.36 -11.43 13.00
N VAL A 161 0.00 -10.71 11.94
CA VAL A 161 0.63 -10.78 10.62
C VAL A 161 1.23 -9.41 10.33
N ALA A 162 2.55 -9.33 10.23
CA ALA A 162 3.26 -8.11 9.87
C ALA A 162 3.73 -8.19 8.42
N ILE A 163 3.45 -7.17 7.64
CA ILE A 163 3.78 -7.06 6.21
C ILE A 163 4.76 -5.89 6.07
N HIS A 164 6.04 -6.18 5.91
CA HIS A 164 7.04 -5.17 5.56
C HIS A 164 7.00 -4.95 4.05
N LEU A 165 6.43 -3.84 3.64
CA LEU A 165 6.36 -3.40 2.26
C LEU A 165 7.53 -2.46 1.95
N ARG A 166 8.28 -2.77 0.90
CA ARG A 166 9.25 -1.86 0.27
C ARG A 166 8.85 -1.66 -1.18
N THR A 167 8.74 -0.42 -1.61
CA THR A 167 8.48 -0.05 -3.00
C THR A 167 9.59 0.85 -3.49
N SER A 168 10.13 0.56 -4.68
CA SER A 168 11.15 1.33 -5.37
C SER A 168 10.60 1.74 -6.73
N LEU A 169 10.55 3.05 -6.97
CA LEU A 169 9.98 3.67 -8.16
C LEU A 169 11.12 4.24 -9.02
N ALA A 170 11.19 3.80 -10.26
CA ALA A 170 12.12 4.32 -11.25
C ALA A 170 11.34 4.90 -12.44
N PRO A 171 11.79 6.00 -13.06
CA PRO A 171 11.18 6.52 -14.27
C PRO A 171 11.25 5.53 -15.43
N GLY A 172 10.21 5.51 -16.27
CA GLY A 172 10.24 4.80 -17.53
C GLY A 172 11.06 5.55 -18.58
N GLU A 173 10.37 6.29 -19.43
CA GLU A 173 11.00 6.98 -20.59
C GLU A 173 11.60 8.35 -20.26
N TRP A 174 11.02 9.07 -19.28
CA TRP A 174 11.35 10.46 -18.93
C TRP A 174 11.54 10.62 -17.43
N ASP A 175 12.20 11.71 -17.03
CA ASP A 175 12.21 12.10 -15.63
C ASP A 175 10.78 12.21 -15.11
N VAL A 176 10.55 11.87 -13.86
CA VAL A 176 9.23 11.95 -13.22
C VAL A 176 9.31 12.70 -11.92
N SER A 177 8.30 13.53 -11.63
CA SER A 177 8.09 14.07 -10.29
C SER A 177 6.81 13.50 -9.68
N ILE A 178 6.83 13.24 -8.38
CA ILE A 178 5.65 12.82 -7.61
C ILE A 178 5.34 13.90 -6.56
N GLY A 179 4.07 14.35 -6.53
CA GLY A 179 3.61 15.39 -5.64
C GLY A 179 3.79 16.81 -6.16
N PRO A 180 3.53 17.85 -5.33
CA PRO A 180 3.03 17.73 -3.95
C PRO A 180 1.57 17.27 -3.89
N THR A 181 1.27 16.35 -2.99
CA THR A 181 -0.10 15.84 -2.81
C THR A 181 -0.31 15.12 -1.47
N ARG A 182 -1.55 15.14 -0.97
CA ARG A 182 -1.98 14.30 0.16
C ARG A 182 -2.36 12.87 -0.27
N HIS A 183 -2.65 12.66 -1.56
CA HIS A 183 -3.11 11.39 -2.14
C HIS A 183 -1.90 10.58 -2.67
N ALA A 184 -0.93 10.38 -1.79
CA ALA A 184 0.27 9.58 -1.98
C ALA A 184 0.84 9.25 -0.59
N LEU A 185 1.58 8.23 -0.38
CA LEU A 185 2.07 7.22 -1.30
C LEU A 185 1.68 5.84 -0.78
N LEU A 186 1.75 5.68 0.58
CA LEU A 186 1.46 4.44 1.30
C LEU A 186 0.08 4.54 1.93
N ASN A 187 -0.81 3.66 1.54
CA ASN A 187 -2.22 3.76 1.85
C ASN A 187 -2.76 2.45 2.44
N ALA A 188 -3.66 2.57 3.41
CA ALA A 188 -4.44 1.47 3.96
C ALA A 188 -5.91 1.85 4.09
N ARG A 189 -6.82 0.96 3.71
CA ARG A 189 -8.25 1.05 3.98
C ARG A 189 -8.67 -0.14 4.83
N VAL A 190 -9.11 0.12 6.07
CA VAL A 190 -9.64 -0.93 6.95
C VAL A 190 -11.02 -1.39 6.49
N SER A 191 -11.41 -2.60 6.91
CA SER A 191 -12.72 -3.18 6.58
C SER A 191 -13.86 -2.38 7.19
N GLU A 192 -15.03 -2.43 6.56
CA GLU A 192 -16.25 -1.80 7.04
C GLU A 192 -16.63 -2.31 8.43
N ALA A 193 -16.37 -3.58 8.73
CA ALA A 193 -16.62 -4.14 10.07
C ALA A 193 -15.88 -3.32 11.15
N ILE A 194 -14.64 -2.92 10.89
CA ILE A 194 -13.85 -2.09 11.80
C ILE A 194 -14.29 -0.63 11.75
N SER A 195 -14.38 -0.04 10.54
CA SER A 195 -14.62 1.40 10.40
C SER A 195 -16.03 1.84 10.75
N LEU A 196 -17.02 0.95 10.71
CA LEU A 196 -18.40 1.23 11.09
C LEU A 196 -18.72 0.85 12.54
N ASP A 197 -17.80 0.20 13.24
CA ASP A 197 -17.97 -0.09 14.68
C ASP A 197 -18.08 1.22 15.47
N PRO A 198 -19.15 1.46 16.23
CA PRO A 198 -19.26 2.66 17.07
C PRO A 198 -18.16 2.78 18.13
N ALA A 199 -17.57 1.65 18.55
CA ALA A 199 -16.50 1.58 19.52
C ALA A 199 -15.10 1.55 18.87
N ARG A 200 -15.00 1.72 17.55
CA ARG A 200 -13.72 1.76 16.85
C ARG A 200 -12.78 2.80 17.43
N GLN A 201 -11.52 2.53 17.33
CA GLN A 201 -10.47 3.46 17.74
C GLN A 201 -9.50 3.69 16.57
N LEU A 202 -9.15 4.94 16.36
CA LEU A 202 -8.00 5.35 15.53
C LEU A 202 -7.07 6.15 16.44
N VAL A 203 -5.90 5.59 16.72
CA VAL A 203 -4.93 6.18 17.65
C VAL A 203 -3.56 6.33 17.01
N ASP A 204 -2.77 7.25 17.56
CA ASP A 204 -1.35 7.42 17.24
C ASP A 204 -0.44 6.54 18.12
N ASP A 205 0.85 6.62 17.92
CA ASP A 205 1.89 5.87 18.63
C ASP A 205 2.02 6.23 20.12
N THR A 206 1.33 7.25 20.58
CA THR A 206 1.22 7.59 22.00
C THR A 206 -0.06 7.06 22.64
N GLY A 207 -0.92 6.37 21.84
CA GLY A 207 -2.23 5.89 22.26
C GLY A 207 -3.31 6.98 22.31
N ARG A 208 -3.04 8.17 21.81
CA ARG A 208 -4.03 9.26 21.75
C ARG A 208 -4.93 9.09 20.55
N PRO A 209 -6.24 9.38 20.70
CA PRO A 209 -7.14 9.44 19.56
C PRO A 209 -6.63 10.39 18.50
N TRP A 210 -6.65 9.93 17.23
CA TRP A 210 -6.30 10.77 16.09
C TRP A 210 -7.34 11.88 15.93
N PRO A 211 -6.93 13.15 15.79
CA PRO A 211 -7.86 14.27 15.80
C PRO A 211 -8.66 14.37 14.49
N GLY A 212 -9.75 13.61 14.37
CA GLY A 212 -10.83 13.80 13.43
C GLY A 212 -10.52 13.71 11.93
N PRO A 213 -11.54 13.71 11.09
CA PRO A 213 -11.46 13.32 9.66
C PRO A 213 -10.75 14.34 8.75
N SER A 214 -10.50 15.55 9.18
CA SER A 214 -9.89 16.60 8.36
C SER A 214 -8.49 16.99 8.80
N SER A 215 -7.92 16.33 9.80
CA SER A 215 -6.57 16.66 10.24
C SER A 215 -5.53 16.16 9.27
N THR A 216 -5.13 17.02 8.37
CA THR A 216 -3.84 16.95 7.71
C THR A 216 -2.85 17.63 8.64
N ALA A 217 -2.46 16.95 9.73
CA ALA A 217 -1.40 17.48 10.58
C ALA A 217 -0.05 17.03 10.07
N PRO A 218 1.00 17.88 10.14
CA PRO A 218 2.36 17.41 9.99
C PRO A 218 2.56 16.28 10.98
N SER A 219 2.99 15.14 10.51
CA SER A 219 2.98 13.98 11.37
C SER A 219 4.23 13.94 12.22
N ARG A 220 4.04 13.97 13.51
CA ARG A 220 4.99 13.42 14.47
C ARG A 220 4.62 12.00 14.91
N ALA A 221 3.45 11.48 14.48
CA ALA A 221 3.06 10.11 14.77
C ALA A 221 3.92 9.14 13.98
N ARG A 222 4.57 8.22 14.68
CA ARG A 222 5.40 7.18 14.05
C ARG A 222 4.58 6.13 13.35
N TRP A 223 3.31 5.96 13.75
CA TRP A 223 2.34 5.08 13.16
C TRP A 223 0.91 5.47 13.55
N LEU A 224 -0.05 5.00 12.79
CA LEU A 224 -1.47 5.05 13.12
C LEU A 224 -2.03 3.64 13.20
N HIS A 225 -3.01 3.45 14.07
CA HIS A 225 -3.59 2.16 14.37
C HIS A 225 -5.11 2.24 14.47
N PHE A 226 -5.78 1.43 13.66
CA PHE A 226 -7.22 1.21 13.70
C PHE A 226 -7.54 -0.09 14.41
N THR A 227 -8.53 -0.07 15.32
CA THR A 227 -9.14 -1.25 15.93
C THR A 227 -10.65 -1.13 15.97
N GLY A 228 -11.34 -2.26 15.91
CA GLY A 228 -12.79 -2.35 16.04
C GLY A 228 -13.27 -3.79 16.08
N ALA A 229 -14.56 -3.97 16.27
CA ALA A 229 -15.21 -5.27 16.25
C ALA A 229 -15.23 -5.85 14.82
N VAL A 230 -14.99 -7.16 14.72
CA VAL A 230 -15.04 -7.91 13.44
C VAL A 230 -16.10 -9.00 13.44
N GLY A 231 -17.04 -8.93 14.38
CA GLY A 231 -18.13 -9.89 14.58
C GLY A 231 -17.80 -11.00 15.58
N GLY A 232 -18.85 -11.70 16.04
CA GLY A 232 -18.71 -12.81 16.98
C GLY A 232 -18.07 -12.47 18.34
N GLY A 233 -18.08 -11.20 18.75
CA GLY A 233 -17.42 -10.73 19.97
C GLY A 233 -15.90 -10.57 19.85
N HIS A 234 -15.36 -10.68 18.64
CA HIS A 234 -13.94 -10.51 18.37
C HIS A 234 -13.59 -9.07 17.99
N THR A 235 -12.41 -8.66 18.37
CA THR A 235 -11.78 -7.39 17.99
C THR A 235 -10.56 -7.70 17.11
N ALA A 236 -10.34 -6.88 16.10
CA ALA A 236 -9.15 -6.94 15.27
C ALA A 236 -8.68 -5.54 14.89
N GLY A 237 -7.49 -5.42 14.34
CA GLY A 237 -6.96 -4.12 13.93
C GLY A 237 -5.90 -4.18 12.87
N LEU A 238 -5.56 -2.97 12.40
CA LEU A 238 -4.50 -2.73 11.42
C LEU A 238 -3.70 -1.50 11.83
N ALA A 239 -2.38 -1.65 11.95
CA ALA A 239 -1.46 -0.53 12.09
C ALA A 239 -0.71 -0.28 10.78
N LEU A 240 -0.52 1.01 10.42
CA LEU A 240 0.34 1.44 9.30
C LEU A 240 1.52 2.22 9.86
N VAL A 241 2.73 1.77 9.55
CA VAL A 241 4.00 2.25 10.10
C VAL A 241 4.96 2.62 8.98
N PRO A 242 5.07 3.88 8.60
CA PRO A 242 6.09 4.33 7.64
C PRO A 242 7.51 4.09 8.16
N LEU A 243 8.45 3.85 7.24
CA LEU A 243 9.84 3.58 7.55
C LEU A 243 10.78 4.40 6.64
N PRO A 244 11.94 4.91 7.15
CA PRO A 244 12.30 4.91 8.57
C PRO A 244 11.31 5.73 9.40
N ARG A 245 11.29 5.47 10.69
CA ARG A 245 10.37 6.15 11.62
C ARG A 245 10.79 7.59 11.84
N GLY A 246 9.82 8.50 11.77
CA GLY A 246 10.03 9.91 12.10
C GLY A 246 10.59 10.77 10.99
N GLU A 247 10.65 10.26 9.75
CA GLU A 247 10.95 11.11 8.60
C GLU A 247 9.78 12.06 8.26
N ASP A 248 10.11 13.15 7.57
CA ASP A 248 9.18 14.17 7.15
C ASP A 248 8.12 13.60 6.20
N GLY A 249 6.95 13.34 6.73
CA GLY A 249 5.78 12.89 6.00
C GLY A 249 4.51 13.36 6.68
N TRP A 250 3.41 13.29 5.95
CA TRP A 250 2.13 13.75 6.44
C TRP A 250 1.13 12.61 6.49
N TRP A 251 0.40 12.56 7.59
CA TRP A 251 -0.74 11.69 7.69
C TRP A 251 -2.00 12.35 7.14
N PHE A 252 -2.76 11.60 6.37
CA PHE A 252 -4.16 11.81 6.13
C PHE A 252 -4.88 10.55 6.60
N ALA A 253 -5.64 10.67 7.67
CA ALA A 253 -6.41 9.56 8.21
C ALA A 253 -7.76 10.04 8.71
N THR A 254 -8.76 9.20 8.54
CA THR A 254 -10.15 9.54 8.82
C THR A 254 -10.84 8.40 9.55
N ASP A 255 -11.84 8.72 10.34
CA ASP A 255 -12.62 7.78 11.12
C ASP A 255 -13.43 6.78 10.27
N TRP A 256 -13.66 7.07 9.00
CA TRP A 256 -14.29 6.13 8.07
C TRP A 256 -13.32 5.10 7.46
N GLY A 257 -12.08 5.05 7.92
CA GLY A 257 -11.22 3.88 7.73
C GLY A 257 -10.05 4.01 6.77
N VAL A 258 -9.65 5.21 6.34
CA VAL A 258 -8.42 5.37 5.56
C VAL A 258 -7.27 5.86 6.42
N MET A 259 -6.08 5.33 6.16
CA MET A 259 -4.78 5.85 6.60
C MET A 259 -3.89 6.01 5.37
N THR A 260 -3.43 7.22 5.13
CA THR A 260 -2.47 7.54 4.07
C THR A 260 -1.28 8.26 4.68
N TRP A 261 -0.09 7.78 4.40
CA TRP A 261 1.15 8.48 4.70
C TRP A 261 1.78 9.00 3.42
N SER A 262 1.93 10.34 3.34
CA SER A 262 2.48 11.03 2.17
C SER A 262 3.83 11.66 2.48
N PRO A 263 4.94 11.13 1.94
CA PRO A 263 6.27 11.75 2.02
C PRO A 263 6.42 12.93 1.05
N VAL A 264 5.43 13.12 0.18
CA VAL A 264 5.43 14.14 -0.90
C VAL A 264 4.30 15.16 -0.73
N ARG A 265 3.85 15.41 0.50
CA ARG A 265 2.73 16.31 0.77
C ARG A 265 3.06 17.77 0.42
N ASP A 266 4.21 18.24 0.88
CA ASP A 266 4.59 19.65 0.81
C ASP A 266 5.47 19.97 -0.38
N ARG A 267 6.19 19.00 -0.88
CA ARG A 267 7.10 19.17 -2.02
C ARG A 267 7.08 17.94 -2.93
N ALA A 268 7.23 18.18 -4.23
CA ALA A 268 7.45 17.12 -5.17
C ALA A 268 8.84 16.50 -4.99
N VAL A 269 8.93 15.20 -5.23
CA VAL A 269 10.20 14.48 -5.39
C VAL A 269 10.40 14.23 -6.88
N ARG A 270 11.47 14.77 -7.46
CA ARG A 270 11.90 14.47 -8.83
C ARG A 270 12.80 13.24 -8.79
N ILE A 271 12.56 12.31 -9.69
CA ILE A 271 13.34 11.10 -9.92
C ILE A 271 13.86 11.20 -11.35
N ALA A 272 15.17 11.37 -11.52
CA ALA A 272 15.76 11.43 -12.83
C ALA A 272 15.86 10.02 -13.44
N ARG A 273 15.96 9.95 -14.75
CA ARG A 273 16.22 8.67 -15.46
C ARG A 273 17.48 8.01 -14.90
N GLY A 274 17.37 6.73 -14.59
CA GLY A 274 18.45 5.96 -13.96
C GLY A 274 18.50 6.07 -12.43
N GLU A 275 17.71 6.95 -11.82
CA GLU A 275 17.56 7.03 -10.37
C GLU A 275 16.35 6.24 -9.89
N THR A 276 16.28 6.03 -8.58
CA THR A 276 15.20 5.30 -7.92
C THR A 276 14.84 5.97 -6.61
N ALA A 277 13.55 6.21 -6.38
CA ALA A 277 13.01 6.61 -5.09
C ALA A 277 12.44 5.38 -4.37
N THR A 278 12.84 5.17 -3.12
CA THR A 278 12.40 4.02 -2.33
C THR A 278 11.61 4.47 -1.11
N TYR A 279 10.46 3.82 -0.88
CA TYR A 279 9.60 4.04 0.26
C TYR A 279 9.29 2.71 0.95
N GLN A 280 9.06 2.75 2.25
CA GLN A 280 8.82 1.56 3.03
C GLN A 280 7.73 1.79 4.08
N ALA A 281 7.00 0.73 4.39
CA ALA A 281 6.10 0.68 5.54
C ALA A 281 6.02 -0.72 6.12
N CYS A 282 5.65 -0.82 7.39
CA CYS A 282 5.20 -2.06 8.00
C CYS A 282 3.69 -1.94 8.27
N CYS A 283 2.90 -2.89 7.75
CA CYS A 283 1.48 -3.02 8.07
C CYS A 283 1.30 -4.21 9.01
N ILE A 284 0.59 -4.02 10.13
CA ILE A 284 0.37 -5.06 11.13
C ILE A 284 -1.11 -5.33 11.26
N ALA A 285 -1.55 -6.50 10.81
CA ALA A 285 -2.89 -7.02 11.05
C ALA A 285 -2.86 -7.93 12.28
N HIS A 286 -3.81 -7.78 13.20
CA HIS A 286 -3.77 -8.53 14.46
C HIS A 286 -5.16 -8.87 14.99
N ASP A 287 -5.20 -9.94 15.77
CA ASP A 287 -6.36 -10.33 16.58
C ASP A 287 -6.28 -9.69 17.97
N GLY A 288 -7.44 -9.30 18.51
CA GLY A 288 -7.56 -8.69 19.82
C GLY A 288 -6.94 -7.28 19.92
N PRO A 289 -6.96 -6.67 21.08
CA PRO A 289 -6.36 -5.34 21.29
C PRO A 289 -4.83 -5.44 21.39
N LEU A 290 -4.14 -4.41 20.90
CA LEU A 290 -2.70 -4.21 21.10
C LEU A 290 -2.44 -2.84 21.72
N SER A 291 -1.56 -2.80 22.71
CA SER A 291 -1.06 -1.53 23.26
C SER A 291 0.00 -0.93 22.32
N PRO A 292 0.29 0.39 22.44
CA PRO A 292 1.37 1.04 21.69
C PRO A 292 2.73 0.33 21.86
N ASP A 293 3.08 -0.08 23.08
CA ASP A 293 4.35 -0.78 23.35
C ASP A 293 4.41 -2.16 22.66
N GLN A 294 3.28 -2.87 22.58
CA GLN A 294 3.21 -4.15 21.88
C GLN A 294 3.39 -3.96 20.38
N ILE A 295 2.76 -2.92 19.78
CA ILE A 295 2.94 -2.56 18.38
C ILE A 295 4.41 -2.23 18.12
N ASP A 296 5.02 -1.34 18.91
CA ASP A 296 6.43 -0.96 18.77
C ASP A 296 7.38 -2.15 18.93
N SER A 297 7.08 -3.05 19.85
CA SER A 297 7.88 -4.27 20.04
C SER A 297 7.78 -5.21 18.84
N LEU A 298 6.58 -5.40 18.30
CA LEU A 298 6.34 -6.24 17.11
C LEU A 298 7.05 -5.66 15.87
N ILE A 299 6.99 -4.33 15.68
CA ILE A 299 7.71 -3.68 14.58
C ILE A 299 9.22 -3.96 14.67
N ARG A 300 9.83 -3.80 15.84
CA ARG A 300 11.26 -4.07 16.04
C ARG A 300 11.61 -5.52 15.67
N ARG A 301 10.83 -6.49 16.16
CA ARG A 301 11.05 -7.91 15.85
C ARG A 301 10.86 -8.22 14.37
N THR A 302 9.79 -7.69 13.76
CA THR A 302 9.53 -7.86 12.33
C THR A 302 10.69 -7.31 11.50
N LEU A 303 11.15 -6.08 11.78
CA LEU A 303 12.27 -5.49 11.05
C LEU A 303 13.56 -6.28 11.23
N ALA A 304 13.80 -6.86 12.42
CA ALA A 304 14.97 -7.68 12.66
C ALA A 304 15.01 -8.96 11.78
N VAL A 305 13.83 -9.58 11.56
CA VAL A 305 13.73 -10.80 10.73
C VAL A 305 13.44 -10.53 9.26
N THR A 306 12.97 -9.33 8.92
CA THR A 306 12.67 -8.93 7.54
C THR A 306 13.69 -7.95 6.96
N ALA A 307 14.71 -7.53 7.72
CA ALA A 307 15.80 -6.74 7.17
C ALA A 307 16.42 -7.46 5.96
N PRO A 308 16.76 -6.76 4.86
CA PRO A 308 17.53 -7.39 3.80
C PRO A 308 18.83 -7.90 4.41
N ALA A 309 19.21 -9.15 4.10
CA ALA A 309 20.63 -9.48 4.19
C ALA A 309 21.38 -8.41 3.39
N ALA A 310 22.46 -7.86 3.94
CA ALA A 310 23.25 -6.88 3.21
C ALA A 310 23.47 -7.42 1.80
N ASP A 311 23.11 -6.62 0.78
CA ASP A 311 23.42 -7.01 -0.60
C ASP A 311 24.91 -7.32 -0.64
N PRO A 312 25.33 -8.46 -1.17
CA PRO A 312 26.75 -8.75 -1.31
C PRO A 312 27.40 -7.65 -2.15
N PRO A 313 28.63 -7.24 -1.81
CA PRO A 313 29.35 -6.15 -2.45
C PRO A 313 29.51 -6.32 -3.94
#